data_d38a430b2eaf70dfa597de9fbb782c64
#
_entry.id   d38a430b2eaf70dfa597de9fbb782c64
#
_cell.length_a   1.000
_cell.length_b   1.000
_cell.length_c   1.000
_cell.angle_alpha   90.00
_cell.angle_beta   90.00
_cell.angle_gamma   90.00
#
_symmetry.space_group_name_H-M   'P 1'
#
loop_
_entity.id
_entity.type
_entity.pdbx_description
1 polymer ?
#
loop_
_entity_poly.entity_id
_entity_poly.type
_entity_poly.pdbx_seq_one_letter_code
_entity_poly.pdbx_strand_id
1 'polypeptide(L)'
;KGSSVPVEGLERYFAREGVDPLPYAFEGKIAVHPGLGGSGVEKQDFEATLEPLLAEPRTGKTVAYIHVPFCETHCLYCGFYNKAYREDESRIYADALIQELRLWRGRPGQDAGPVHAVYMGGGTPTALQADDLRRILKEVRAVLPLANDCEITVEGRLSNFGPDKMEACFEGGANRFSLGVQSFDTEIRQAMGRVSDRDTLIRQLQLLQSYDQAAVIVDLIYGFPMQTMERWLADIATAQSLKLDGADCYQLNVYRNTPLAKA
;
A
#
# COMPACT_ATOMS: atom_id res chain seq x y z
N LYS A 1 6.27 -28.14 -13.33
CA LYS A 1 6.42 -27.88 -14.77
C LYS A 1 5.70 -26.57 -15.02
N GLY A 2 6.44 -25.43 -15.05
CA GLY A 2 5.90 -24.14 -15.42
C GLY A 2 5.43 -24.16 -16.87
N SER A 3 4.17 -23.85 -17.11
CA SER A 3 3.67 -23.57 -18.45
C SER A 3 4.29 -22.25 -18.90
N SER A 4 5.30 -22.33 -19.76
CA SER A 4 5.76 -21.15 -20.49
C SER A 4 4.61 -20.72 -21.41
N VAL A 5 4.04 -19.53 -21.15
CA VAL A 5 3.12 -18.90 -22.11
C VAL A 5 3.90 -18.76 -23.42
N PRO A 6 3.34 -19.19 -24.58
CA PRO A 6 4.01 -19.02 -25.84
C PRO A 6 4.32 -17.54 -26.09
N VAL A 7 5.55 -17.21 -26.42
CA VAL A 7 6.02 -15.85 -26.71
C VAL A 7 5.30 -15.25 -27.93
N GLU A 8 4.81 -16.08 -28.83
CA GLU A 8 3.94 -15.71 -29.97
C GLU A 8 2.61 -15.14 -29.47
N GLY A 9 2.40 -13.86 -29.69
CA GLY A 9 1.18 -13.14 -29.28
C GLY A 9 1.38 -12.14 -28.13
N LEU A 10 2.48 -12.18 -27.38
CA LEU A 10 2.77 -11.16 -26.39
C LEU A 10 3.13 -9.81 -27.00
N GLU A 11 3.68 -9.80 -28.23
CA GLU A 11 4.04 -8.57 -28.96
C GLU A 11 2.88 -7.58 -29.09
N ARG A 12 1.63 -8.06 -29.14
CA ARG A 12 0.44 -7.21 -29.21
C ARG A 12 0.17 -6.41 -27.92
N TYR A 13 0.77 -6.82 -26.81
CA TYR A 13 0.61 -6.16 -25.49
C TYR A 13 1.73 -5.16 -25.19
N PHE A 14 2.73 -5.06 -26.05
CA PHE A 14 3.81 -4.09 -25.89
C PHE A 14 3.50 -2.82 -26.67
N ALA A 15 3.74 -1.67 -26.03
CA ALA A 15 3.70 -0.39 -26.70
C ALA A 15 4.71 -0.37 -27.87
N ARG A 16 4.26 0.09 -29.05
CA ARG A 16 5.10 0.26 -30.23
C ARG A 16 5.32 1.76 -30.44
N GLU A 17 6.56 2.12 -30.81
CA GLU A 17 6.85 3.52 -31.12
C GLU A 17 5.93 4.04 -32.23
N GLY A 18 5.32 5.19 -32.00
CA GLY A 18 4.41 5.83 -32.98
C GLY A 18 3.01 5.23 -33.08
N VAL A 19 2.66 4.25 -32.23
CA VAL A 19 1.31 3.66 -32.18
C VAL A 19 0.70 3.94 -30.80
N ASP A 20 -0.54 4.44 -30.79
CA ASP A 20 -1.31 4.54 -29.53
C ASP A 20 -1.57 3.11 -28.99
N PRO A 21 -1.01 2.75 -27.83
CA PRO A 21 -1.18 1.40 -27.28
C PRO A 21 -2.59 1.14 -26.77
N LEU A 22 -3.36 2.19 -26.42
CA LEU A 22 -4.64 2.06 -25.73
C LEU A 22 -5.71 1.31 -26.53
N PRO A 23 -5.88 1.51 -27.87
CA PRO A 23 -6.86 0.76 -28.65
C PRO A 23 -6.57 -0.74 -28.79
N TYR A 24 -5.33 -1.15 -28.52
CA TYR A 24 -4.86 -2.53 -28.75
C TYR A 24 -4.44 -3.25 -27.46
N ALA A 25 -4.41 -2.54 -26.32
CA ALA A 25 -3.93 -3.13 -25.09
C ALA A 25 -4.91 -4.17 -24.52
N PHE A 26 -6.23 -3.90 -24.58
CA PHE A 26 -7.24 -4.79 -24.00
C PHE A 26 -8.56 -4.67 -24.78
N GLU A 27 -9.19 -5.80 -25.07
CA GLU A 27 -10.55 -5.85 -25.63
C GLU A 27 -11.61 -5.44 -24.59
N GLY A 28 -11.22 -5.35 -23.32
CA GLY A 28 -12.07 -4.96 -22.22
C GLY A 28 -11.31 -4.89 -20.92
N LYS A 29 -11.95 -4.35 -19.88
CA LYS A 29 -11.36 -4.29 -18.55
C LYS A 29 -11.23 -5.70 -17.96
N ILE A 30 -10.02 -6.20 -17.89
CA ILE A 30 -9.71 -7.42 -17.14
C ILE A 30 -9.64 -7.03 -15.65
N ALA A 31 -10.28 -7.80 -14.78
CA ALA A 31 -10.19 -7.59 -13.34
C ALA A 31 -8.71 -7.63 -12.90
N VAL A 32 -8.24 -6.53 -12.34
CA VAL A 32 -6.85 -6.37 -11.90
C VAL A 32 -6.55 -7.27 -10.69
N HIS A 33 -7.58 -7.56 -9.89
CA HIS A 33 -7.51 -8.53 -8.83
C HIS A 33 -8.24 -9.79 -9.31
N PRO A 34 -7.51 -10.86 -9.66
CA PRO A 34 -8.15 -12.14 -9.79
C PRO A 34 -8.91 -12.38 -8.49
N GLY A 35 -10.20 -12.63 -8.59
CA GLY A 35 -11.00 -12.95 -7.42
C GLY A 35 -10.23 -14.00 -6.64
N LEU A 36 -9.88 -13.67 -5.41
CA LEU A 36 -9.31 -14.64 -4.50
C LEU A 36 -10.33 -15.76 -4.45
N GLY A 37 -10.04 -16.88 -5.07
CA GLY A 37 -10.95 -18.04 -5.16
C GLY A 37 -11.13 -18.73 -3.82
N GLY A 38 -11.07 -17.96 -2.72
CA GLY A 38 -11.27 -18.41 -1.37
C GLY A 38 -12.68 -18.08 -0.87
N SER A 39 -13.22 -18.94 -0.06
CA SER A 39 -14.40 -18.68 0.77
C SER A 39 -13.95 -18.05 2.09
N GLY A 40 -14.82 -17.21 2.69
CA GLY A 40 -14.59 -16.73 4.05
C GLY A 40 -14.52 -17.90 5.03
N VAL A 41 -13.68 -17.75 6.05
CA VAL A 41 -13.62 -18.69 7.18
C VAL A 41 -14.47 -18.12 8.30
N GLU A 42 -15.43 -18.89 8.80
CA GLU A 42 -16.24 -18.48 9.94
C GLU A 42 -15.38 -18.34 11.20
N LYS A 43 -15.72 -17.38 12.07
CA LYS A 43 -14.92 -17.07 13.26
C LYS A 43 -14.63 -18.30 14.13
N GLN A 44 -15.59 -19.20 14.27
CA GLN A 44 -15.47 -20.43 15.05
C GLN A 44 -14.49 -21.45 14.46
N ASP A 45 -14.24 -21.38 13.13
CA ASP A 45 -13.36 -22.29 12.40
C ASP A 45 -11.98 -21.70 12.16
N PHE A 46 -11.77 -20.46 12.59
CA PHE A 46 -10.54 -19.71 12.30
C PHE A 46 -9.30 -20.42 12.84
N GLU A 47 -9.31 -20.80 14.12
CA GLU A 47 -8.17 -21.48 14.78
C GLU A 47 -7.88 -22.83 14.13
N ALA A 48 -8.91 -23.64 13.89
CA ALA A 48 -8.79 -24.95 13.25
C ALA A 48 -8.26 -24.86 11.82
N THR A 49 -8.54 -23.76 11.13
CA THR A 49 -8.03 -23.50 9.77
C THR A 49 -6.61 -22.99 9.78
N LEU A 50 -6.25 -22.12 10.74
CA LEU A 50 -4.96 -21.47 10.83
C LEU A 50 -3.84 -22.41 11.35
N GLU A 51 -4.12 -23.22 12.37
CA GLU A 51 -3.13 -24.09 13.03
C GLU A 51 -2.38 -25.04 12.06
N PRO A 52 -3.05 -25.75 11.13
CA PRO A 52 -2.35 -26.57 10.14
C PRO A 52 -1.42 -25.75 9.23
N LEU A 53 -1.84 -24.54 8.83
CA LEU A 53 -1.04 -23.66 7.98
C LEU A 53 0.22 -23.17 8.70
N LEU A 54 0.14 -22.93 10.01
CA LEU A 54 1.28 -22.53 10.83
C LEU A 54 2.23 -23.70 11.17
N ALA A 55 1.73 -24.93 11.13
CA ALA A 55 2.51 -26.13 11.39
C ALA A 55 3.38 -26.56 10.19
N GLU A 56 3.03 -26.13 8.98
CA GLU A 56 3.76 -26.50 7.78
C GLU A 56 4.88 -25.47 7.46
N PRO A 57 6.09 -25.95 7.10
CA PRO A 57 7.14 -25.06 6.64
C PRO A 57 6.75 -24.32 5.36
N ARG A 58 7.07 -23.02 5.32
CA ARG A 58 6.88 -22.23 4.11
C ARG A 58 7.84 -22.66 3.01
N THR A 59 7.38 -22.62 1.76
CA THR A 59 8.17 -22.90 0.58
C THR A 59 8.20 -21.67 -0.35
N GLY A 60 9.38 -21.21 -0.75
CA GLY A 60 9.55 -20.11 -1.65
C GLY A 60 9.60 -18.72 -0.98
N LYS A 61 9.51 -17.67 -1.80
CA LYS A 61 9.54 -16.28 -1.32
C LYS A 61 8.28 -15.93 -0.52
N THR A 62 8.48 -15.25 0.57
CA THR A 62 7.40 -14.95 1.53
C THR A 62 7.30 -13.44 1.75
N VAL A 63 6.06 -12.97 1.81
CA VAL A 63 5.71 -11.60 2.20
C VAL A 63 4.90 -11.66 3.50
N ALA A 64 5.22 -10.81 4.45
CA ALA A 64 4.39 -10.56 5.63
C ALA A 64 3.53 -9.31 5.38
N TYR A 65 2.22 -9.47 5.44
CA TYR A 65 1.28 -8.36 5.33
C TYR A 65 0.71 -7.99 6.69
N ILE A 66 0.84 -6.71 7.05
CA ILE A 66 0.29 -6.14 8.29
C ILE A 66 -0.83 -5.18 7.92
N HIS A 67 -2.04 -5.47 8.37
CA HIS A 67 -3.22 -4.70 8.02
C HIS A 67 -3.55 -3.66 9.09
N VAL A 68 -3.46 -2.37 8.75
CA VAL A 68 -3.90 -1.27 9.63
C VAL A 68 -5.26 -0.76 9.14
N PRO A 69 -6.36 -0.98 9.89
CA PRO A 69 -7.71 -0.73 9.39
C PRO A 69 -8.17 0.73 9.44
N PHE A 70 -7.36 1.63 9.98
CA PHE A 70 -7.76 2.99 10.31
C PHE A 70 -7.49 3.98 9.19
N CYS A 71 -8.42 4.95 9.01
CA CYS A 71 -8.21 6.15 8.22
C CYS A 71 -8.74 7.36 8.96
N GLU A 72 -8.03 8.49 8.93
CA GLU A 72 -8.47 9.75 9.52
C GLU A 72 -9.70 10.32 8.78
N THR A 73 -9.74 10.15 7.48
CA THR A 73 -10.83 10.62 6.62
C THR A 73 -11.21 9.57 5.59
N HIS A 74 -12.49 9.49 5.24
CA HIS A 74 -12.99 8.63 4.18
C HIS A 74 -12.93 9.36 2.83
N CYS A 75 -12.03 8.94 1.94
CA CYS A 75 -12.02 9.45 0.56
C CYS A 75 -13.25 8.95 -0.20
N LEU A 76 -13.84 9.81 -1.04
CA LEU A 76 -15.12 9.52 -1.70
C LEU A 76 -15.09 8.26 -2.60
N TYR A 77 -13.96 7.96 -3.21
CA TYR A 77 -13.76 6.82 -4.11
C TYR A 77 -13.33 5.53 -3.42
N CYS A 78 -12.95 5.59 -2.12
CA CYS A 78 -12.25 4.48 -1.48
C CYS A 78 -13.17 3.32 -1.12
N GLY A 79 -12.90 2.14 -1.69
CA GLY A 79 -13.55 0.88 -1.34
C GLY A 79 -12.87 0.13 -0.18
N PHE A 80 -11.71 0.60 0.29
CA PHE A 80 -10.91 -0.04 1.34
C PHE A 80 -11.10 0.57 2.73
N TYR A 81 -11.88 1.66 2.83
CA TYR A 81 -12.17 2.27 4.11
C TYR A 81 -12.87 1.28 5.04
N ASN A 82 -12.30 1.05 6.20
CA ASN A 82 -12.83 0.12 7.19
C ASN A 82 -13.31 0.87 8.44
N LYS A 83 -12.42 1.63 9.10
CA LYS A 83 -12.70 2.26 10.39
C LYS A 83 -12.11 3.67 10.46
N ALA A 84 -12.89 4.60 11.04
CA ALA A 84 -12.34 5.92 11.37
C ALA A 84 -11.24 5.79 12.43
N TYR A 85 -10.14 6.52 12.23
CA TYR A 85 -9.06 6.59 13.21
C TYR A 85 -9.49 7.40 14.43
N ARG A 86 -9.13 6.91 15.60
CA ARG A 86 -9.21 7.62 16.88
C ARG A 86 -7.86 7.51 17.58
N GLU A 87 -7.39 8.59 18.14
CA GLU A 87 -6.04 8.67 18.73
C GLU A 87 -5.83 7.64 19.86
N ASP A 88 -6.85 7.42 20.68
CA ASP A 88 -6.84 6.45 21.77
C ASP A 88 -6.74 4.98 21.29
N GLU A 89 -7.05 4.70 20.03
CA GLU A 89 -6.98 3.36 19.46
C GLU A 89 -5.58 2.97 18.97
N SER A 90 -4.68 3.93 18.73
CA SER A 90 -3.34 3.66 18.23
C SER A 90 -2.56 2.70 19.13
N ARG A 91 -2.49 3.04 20.42
CA ARG A 91 -1.78 2.23 21.42
C ARG A 91 -2.41 0.85 21.60
N ILE A 92 -3.73 0.80 21.69
CA ILE A 92 -4.47 -0.46 21.86
C ILE A 92 -4.21 -1.39 20.68
N TYR A 93 -4.27 -0.84 19.47
CA TYR A 93 -4.01 -1.61 18.25
C TYR A 93 -2.54 -2.10 18.18
N ALA A 94 -1.58 -1.22 18.48
CA ALA A 94 -0.18 -1.57 18.47
C ALA A 94 0.14 -2.68 19.47
N ASP A 95 -0.42 -2.61 20.67
CA ASP A 95 -0.23 -3.64 21.71
C ASP A 95 -0.82 -4.99 21.27
N ALA A 96 -2.01 -4.99 20.67
CA ALA A 96 -2.64 -6.21 20.16
C ALA A 96 -1.84 -6.83 19.01
N LEU A 97 -1.39 -6.01 18.05
CA LEU A 97 -0.57 -6.47 16.92
C LEU A 97 0.78 -7.02 17.37
N ILE A 98 1.43 -6.37 18.33
CA ILE A 98 2.70 -6.86 18.91
C ILE A 98 2.48 -8.19 19.61
N GLN A 99 1.38 -8.37 20.33
CA GLN A 99 1.04 -9.67 20.92
C GLN A 99 0.80 -10.74 19.85
N GLU A 100 0.06 -10.43 18.80
CA GLU A 100 -0.18 -11.33 17.69
C GLU A 100 1.14 -11.76 17.01
N LEU A 101 2.03 -10.83 16.70
CA LEU A 101 3.35 -11.13 16.14
C LEU A 101 4.13 -12.11 17.04
N ARG A 102 4.06 -11.95 18.35
CA ARG A 102 4.74 -12.84 19.31
C ARG A 102 4.16 -14.26 19.35
N LEU A 103 2.85 -14.40 19.12
CA LEU A 103 2.22 -15.74 19.05
C LEU A 103 2.70 -16.56 17.85
N TRP A 104 3.20 -15.91 16.82
CA TRP A 104 3.73 -16.59 15.62
C TRP A 104 5.15 -17.10 15.82
N ARG A 105 5.88 -16.59 16.81
CA ARG A 105 7.27 -16.98 17.10
C ARG A 105 7.38 -18.45 17.45
N GLY A 106 8.36 -19.15 16.86
CA GLY A 106 8.59 -20.57 17.11
C GLY A 106 7.63 -21.50 16.36
N ARG A 107 6.75 -20.99 15.53
CA ARG A 107 5.90 -21.80 14.66
C ARG A 107 6.68 -22.24 13.42
N PRO A 108 6.61 -23.53 13.00
CA PRO A 108 7.32 -24.01 11.82
C PRO A 108 7.04 -23.18 10.55
N GLY A 109 5.78 -22.81 10.32
CA GLY A 109 5.39 -21.94 9.22
C GLY A 109 6.02 -20.55 9.28
N GLN A 110 6.37 -20.05 10.48
CA GLN A 110 7.06 -18.77 10.66
C GLN A 110 8.56 -18.88 10.47
N ASP A 111 9.19 -19.92 11.05
CA ASP A 111 10.65 -20.03 11.16
C ASP A 111 11.31 -20.77 9.99
N ALA A 112 10.54 -21.33 9.07
CA ALA A 112 11.01 -22.22 8.01
C ALA A 112 11.88 -21.55 6.93
N GLY A 113 11.99 -20.23 6.91
CA GLY A 113 12.80 -19.50 5.93
C GLY A 113 12.60 -18.00 6.02
N PRO A 114 13.40 -17.22 5.28
CA PRO A 114 13.35 -15.76 5.39
C PRO A 114 12.03 -15.16 4.86
N VAL A 115 11.62 -14.09 5.51
CA VAL A 115 10.60 -13.14 4.99
C VAL A 115 11.33 -12.12 4.10
N HIS A 116 10.95 -12.05 2.84
CA HIS A 116 11.64 -11.24 1.83
C HIS A 116 11.08 -9.82 1.72
N ALA A 117 9.82 -9.64 2.10
CA ALA A 117 9.20 -8.31 2.20
C ALA A 117 8.21 -8.26 3.34
N VAL A 118 8.12 -7.11 3.98
CA VAL A 118 7.07 -6.75 4.92
C VAL A 118 6.28 -5.60 4.31
N TYR A 119 4.96 -5.73 4.28
CA TYR A 119 4.07 -4.72 3.73
C TYR A 119 3.05 -4.31 4.78
N MET A 120 3.19 -3.10 5.32
CA MET A 120 2.23 -2.51 6.25
C MET A 120 1.28 -1.61 5.47
N GLY A 121 0.05 -2.06 5.32
CA GLY A 121 -0.94 -1.40 4.47
C GLY A 121 -2.35 -1.45 5.03
N GLY A 122 -3.33 -1.21 4.16
CA GLY A 122 -4.77 -1.30 4.47
C GLY A 122 -5.49 0.02 4.39
N GLY A 123 -5.83 0.63 5.53
CA GLY A 123 -6.42 1.97 5.61
C GLY A 123 -5.35 3.04 5.46
N THR A 124 -4.69 3.39 6.54
CA THR A 124 -3.60 4.37 6.56
C THR A 124 -2.64 4.07 7.72
N PRO A 125 -1.61 3.27 7.54
CA PRO A 125 -0.63 2.98 8.58
C PRO A 125 -0.05 4.22 9.26
N THR A 126 0.25 5.27 8.48
CA THR A 126 0.76 6.55 9.02
C THR A 126 -0.26 7.33 9.87
N ALA A 127 -1.50 6.88 10.01
CA ALA A 127 -2.43 7.43 10.99
C ALA A 127 -2.02 7.10 12.43
N LEU A 128 -1.34 5.98 12.65
CA LEU A 128 -0.85 5.59 13.98
C LEU A 128 0.12 6.62 14.55
N GLN A 129 0.24 6.66 15.87
CA GLN A 129 1.20 7.54 16.56
C GLN A 129 2.64 7.09 16.28
N ALA A 130 3.58 8.03 16.27
CA ALA A 130 4.98 7.79 15.95
C ALA A 130 5.61 6.68 16.82
N ASP A 131 5.38 6.74 18.14
CA ASP A 131 5.90 5.71 19.06
C ASP A 131 5.33 4.32 18.77
N ASP A 132 4.05 4.24 18.40
CA ASP A 132 3.40 2.96 18.08
C ASP A 132 3.89 2.39 16.75
N LEU A 133 4.11 3.22 15.72
CA LEU A 133 4.77 2.82 14.47
C LEU A 133 6.18 2.25 14.75
N ARG A 134 6.96 2.96 15.53
CA ARG A 134 8.31 2.52 15.94
C ARG A 134 8.28 1.17 16.65
N ARG A 135 7.38 1.00 17.60
CA ARG A 135 7.25 -0.24 18.39
C ARG A 135 6.85 -1.43 17.51
N ILE A 136 5.86 -1.25 16.64
CA ILE A 136 5.39 -2.30 15.73
C ILE A 136 6.54 -2.73 14.82
N LEU A 137 7.20 -1.79 14.14
CA LEU A 137 8.26 -2.09 13.19
C LEU A 137 9.49 -2.73 13.86
N LYS A 138 9.85 -2.29 15.07
CA LYS A 138 10.90 -2.95 15.86
C LYS A 138 10.52 -4.37 16.25
N GLU A 139 9.25 -4.62 16.62
CA GLU A 139 8.79 -5.98 16.93
C GLU A 139 8.76 -6.89 15.70
N VAL A 140 8.34 -6.35 14.55
CA VAL A 140 8.41 -7.06 13.24
C VAL A 140 9.84 -7.57 13.00
N ARG A 141 10.84 -6.72 13.17
CA ARG A 141 12.25 -7.10 12.99
C ARG A 141 12.76 -8.07 14.06
N ALA A 142 12.21 -8.04 15.25
CA ALA A 142 12.61 -8.92 16.35
C ALA A 142 11.99 -10.32 16.25
N VAL A 143 10.81 -10.43 15.64
CA VAL A 143 10.02 -11.66 15.61
C VAL A 143 10.12 -12.38 14.26
N LEU A 144 10.09 -11.66 13.14
CA LEU A 144 10.11 -12.27 11.83
C LEU A 144 11.55 -12.58 11.39
N PRO A 145 11.81 -13.74 10.79
CA PRO A 145 13.12 -14.09 10.21
C PRO A 145 13.33 -13.35 8.89
N LEU A 146 13.63 -12.06 8.97
CA LEU A 146 13.77 -11.22 7.79
C LEU A 146 15.00 -11.60 6.97
N ALA A 147 14.89 -11.58 5.63
CA ALA A 147 16.02 -11.63 4.74
C ALA A 147 16.92 -10.39 4.95
N ASN A 148 18.23 -10.52 4.64
CA ASN A 148 19.17 -9.41 4.81
C ASN A 148 18.82 -8.18 3.97
N ASP A 149 18.20 -8.41 2.82
CA ASP A 149 17.72 -7.40 1.86
C ASP A 149 16.20 -7.21 1.92
N CYS A 150 15.57 -7.54 3.05
CA CYS A 150 14.13 -7.45 3.20
C CYS A 150 13.61 -6.03 2.96
N GLU A 151 12.67 -5.90 2.02
CA GLU A 151 11.92 -4.67 1.85
C GLU A 151 10.90 -4.51 2.98
N ILE A 152 10.90 -3.37 3.66
CA ILE A 152 9.89 -3.01 4.66
C ILE A 152 9.15 -1.78 4.16
N THR A 153 7.98 -2.02 3.57
CA THR A 153 7.10 -0.98 3.03
C THR A 153 6.08 -0.52 4.06
N VAL A 154 5.93 0.81 4.18
CA VAL A 154 4.85 1.45 4.93
C VAL A 154 4.00 2.28 3.99
N GLU A 155 2.71 1.93 3.89
CA GLU A 155 1.72 2.77 3.21
C GLU A 155 1.32 3.97 4.05
N GLY A 156 0.93 5.05 3.39
CA GLY A 156 0.49 6.21 4.14
C GLY A 156 -0.12 7.34 3.33
N ARG A 157 -0.44 8.38 4.08
CA ARG A 157 -0.86 9.68 3.56
C ARG A 157 0.08 10.75 4.08
N LEU A 158 0.41 11.71 3.22
CA LEU A 158 1.28 12.83 3.59
C LEU A 158 0.63 13.80 4.57
N SER A 159 -0.70 13.85 4.65
CA SER A 159 -1.42 14.82 5.50
C SER A 159 -1.10 14.72 6.99
N ASN A 160 -0.68 13.56 7.45
CA ASN A 160 -0.34 13.32 8.86
C ASN A 160 0.93 12.46 8.98
N PHE A 161 1.93 12.75 8.17
CA PHE A 161 3.20 12.05 8.15
C PHE A 161 4.34 13.06 8.29
N GLY A 162 4.47 13.60 9.51
CA GLY A 162 5.52 14.55 9.88
C GLY A 162 6.85 13.89 10.21
N PRO A 163 7.89 14.71 10.53
CA PRO A 163 9.24 14.22 10.84
C PRO A 163 9.28 13.15 11.91
N ASP A 164 8.50 13.31 12.97
CA ASP A 164 8.42 12.37 14.10
C ASP A 164 8.00 10.96 13.67
N LYS A 165 7.04 10.87 12.76
CA LYS A 165 6.57 9.58 12.20
C LYS A 165 7.53 9.03 11.15
N MET A 166 8.15 9.89 10.34
CA MET A 166 9.18 9.50 9.37
C MET A 166 10.36 8.86 10.11
N GLU A 167 10.88 9.54 11.13
CA GLU A 167 11.98 9.05 11.96
C GLU A 167 11.62 7.76 12.69
N ALA A 168 10.40 7.66 13.24
CA ALA A 168 9.92 6.45 13.88
C ALA A 168 9.89 5.25 12.91
N CYS A 169 9.49 5.47 11.65
CA CYS A 169 9.52 4.44 10.62
C CYS A 169 10.95 4.03 10.26
N PHE A 170 11.87 4.98 10.08
CA PHE A 170 13.27 4.70 9.80
C PHE A 170 13.95 3.95 10.94
N GLU A 171 13.75 4.37 12.19
CA GLU A 171 14.24 3.65 13.37
C GLU A 171 13.66 2.23 13.47
N GLY A 172 12.46 2.02 12.99
CA GLY A 172 11.82 0.71 12.85
C GLY A 172 12.37 -0.11 11.70
N GLY A 173 13.12 0.50 10.78
CA GLY A 173 13.76 -0.15 9.63
C GLY A 173 12.94 -0.13 8.35
N ALA A 174 11.92 0.74 8.24
CA ALA A 174 11.23 0.98 6.98
C ALA A 174 12.23 1.52 5.93
N ASN A 175 12.22 0.94 4.74
CA ASN A 175 13.11 1.30 3.64
C ASN A 175 12.35 1.56 2.32
N ARG A 176 11.02 1.55 2.37
CA ARG A 176 10.15 1.93 1.27
C ARG A 176 8.86 2.56 1.81
N PHE A 177 8.39 3.62 1.16
CA PHE A 177 7.10 4.22 1.42
C PHE A 177 6.25 4.20 0.15
N SER A 178 4.97 3.79 0.27
CA SER A 178 3.96 3.90 -0.77
C SER A 178 2.91 4.90 -0.32
N LEU A 179 2.92 6.09 -0.93
CA LEU A 179 2.17 7.22 -0.41
C LEU A 179 1.02 7.59 -1.35
N GLY A 180 -0.19 7.46 -0.84
CA GLY A 180 -1.39 7.81 -1.58
C GLY A 180 -1.46 9.32 -1.85
N VAL A 181 -0.90 9.80 -2.95
CA VAL A 181 -1.06 11.17 -3.47
C VAL A 181 -2.35 11.29 -4.26
N GLN A 182 -2.60 10.37 -5.16
CA GLN A 182 -3.74 10.24 -6.06
C GLN A 182 -3.77 11.26 -7.20
N SER A 183 -3.53 12.53 -6.93
CA SER A 183 -3.30 13.64 -7.86
C SER A 183 -2.56 14.75 -7.13
N PHE A 184 -1.75 15.52 -7.82
CA PHE A 184 -1.17 16.77 -7.31
C PHE A 184 -2.10 17.97 -7.53
N ASP A 185 -3.17 17.84 -8.32
CA ASP A 185 -4.15 18.89 -8.53
C ASP A 185 -5.00 19.10 -7.27
N THR A 186 -4.89 20.27 -6.66
CA THR A 186 -5.57 20.62 -5.41
C THR A 186 -7.10 20.54 -5.53
N GLU A 187 -7.67 20.97 -6.66
CA GLU A 187 -9.11 20.96 -6.89
C GLU A 187 -9.66 19.53 -6.96
N ILE A 188 -9.00 18.67 -7.75
CA ILE A 188 -9.35 17.24 -7.84
C ILE A 188 -9.25 16.58 -6.47
N ARG A 189 -8.16 16.84 -5.73
CA ARG A 189 -7.96 16.29 -4.38
C ARG A 189 -9.09 16.65 -3.45
N GLN A 190 -9.41 17.95 -3.34
CA GLN A 190 -10.46 18.45 -2.46
C GLN A 190 -11.82 17.90 -2.84
N ALA A 191 -12.14 17.83 -4.14
CA ALA A 191 -13.37 17.21 -4.63
C ALA A 191 -13.47 15.71 -4.26
N MET A 192 -12.35 15.03 -4.08
CA MET A 192 -12.28 13.61 -3.71
C MET A 192 -12.14 13.38 -2.17
N GLY A 193 -12.29 14.43 -1.36
CA GLY A 193 -12.21 14.35 0.09
C GLY A 193 -10.79 14.32 0.66
N ARG A 194 -9.82 14.89 -0.09
CA ARG A 194 -8.42 15.03 0.33
C ARG A 194 -8.11 16.49 0.69
N VAL A 195 -7.56 16.73 1.88
CA VAL A 195 -7.41 18.10 2.43
C VAL A 195 -6.11 18.81 2.03
N SER A 196 -5.01 18.08 1.85
CA SER A 196 -3.70 18.69 1.55
C SER A 196 -3.68 19.27 0.14
N ASP A 197 -3.15 20.47 -0.01
CA ASP A 197 -2.87 21.09 -1.29
C ASP A 197 -1.57 20.56 -1.93
N ARG A 198 -1.34 20.94 -3.19
CA ARG A 198 -0.17 20.56 -3.98
C ARG A 198 1.15 20.90 -3.30
N ASP A 199 1.27 22.14 -2.82
CA ASP A 199 2.54 22.63 -2.27
C ASP A 199 2.89 21.93 -0.96
N THR A 200 1.90 21.61 -0.16
CA THR A 200 2.08 20.81 1.06
C THR A 200 2.57 19.40 0.72
N LEU A 201 1.98 18.74 -0.30
CA LEU A 201 2.44 17.42 -0.72
C LEU A 201 3.88 17.45 -1.20
N ILE A 202 4.24 18.43 -2.03
CA ILE A 202 5.61 18.56 -2.55
C ILE A 202 6.59 18.75 -1.41
N ARG A 203 6.32 19.66 -0.48
CA ARG A 203 7.19 19.88 0.69
C ARG A 203 7.37 18.62 1.52
N GLN A 204 6.31 17.86 1.77
CA GLN A 204 6.37 16.62 2.55
C GLN A 204 7.15 15.52 1.83
N LEU A 205 6.98 15.37 0.52
CA LEU A 205 7.75 14.43 -0.28
C LEU A 205 9.23 14.78 -0.30
N GLN A 206 9.57 16.05 -0.51
CA GLN A 206 10.96 16.53 -0.47
C GLN A 206 11.59 16.34 0.90
N LEU A 207 10.84 16.58 1.97
CA LEU A 207 11.31 16.31 3.34
C LEU A 207 11.61 14.81 3.53
N LEU A 208 10.71 13.92 3.11
CA LEU A 208 10.94 12.48 3.21
C LEU A 208 12.17 12.03 2.41
N GLN A 209 12.31 12.52 1.17
CA GLN A 209 13.47 12.23 0.33
C GLN A 209 14.78 12.75 0.93
N SER A 210 14.76 13.86 1.69
CA SER A 210 15.97 14.45 2.28
C SER A 210 16.62 13.57 3.35
N TYR A 211 15.90 12.58 3.89
CA TYR A 211 16.49 11.58 4.79
C TYR A 211 17.39 10.57 4.06
N ASP A 212 17.18 10.35 2.75
CA ASP A 212 17.98 9.43 1.90
C ASP A 212 18.09 8.00 2.49
N GLN A 213 17.00 7.50 3.07
CA GLN A 213 16.97 6.21 3.77
C GLN A 213 15.95 5.21 3.20
N ALA A 214 15.10 5.64 2.29
CA ALA A 214 14.03 4.79 1.75
C ALA A 214 13.66 5.17 0.33
N ALA A 215 13.18 4.20 -0.44
CA ALA A 215 12.51 4.45 -1.70
C ALA A 215 11.14 5.11 -1.45
N VAL A 216 10.86 6.18 -2.19
CA VAL A 216 9.61 6.96 -2.10
C VAL A 216 8.77 6.76 -3.35
N ILE A 217 7.70 6.00 -3.22
CA ILE A 217 6.75 5.69 -4.29
C ILE A 217 5.44 6.43 -4.02
N VAL A 218 4.81 6.94 -5.04
CA VAL A 218 3.49 7.58 -4.91
C VAL A 218 2.42 6.83 -5.71
N ASP A 219 1.23 6.73 -5.14
CA ASP A 219 0.07 6.24 -5.86
C ASP A 219 -0.61 7.42 -6.56
N LEU A 220 -0.87 7.28 -7.84
CA LEU A 220 -1.64 8.22 -8.67
C LEU A 220 -2.86 7.52 -9.24
N ILE A 221 -3.98 8.24 -9.31
CA ILE A 221 -5.22 7.72 -9.89
C ILE A 221 -5.61 8.56 -11.09
N TYR A 222 -5.85 7.89 -12.23
CA TYR A 222 -6.41 8.54 -13.42
C TYR A 222 -7.89 8.21 -13.60
N GLY A 223 -8.60 9.13 -14.26
CA GLY A 223 -10.04 9.01 -14.53
C GLY A 223 -10.93 9.59 -13.44
N PHE A 224 -10.42 10.46 -12.57
CA PHE A 224 -11.26 11.22 -11.65
C PHE A 224 -12.24 12.15 -12.40
N PRO A 225 -13.43 12.41 -11.84
CA PRO A 225 -14.26 13.53 -12.31
C PRO A 225 -13.43 14.81 -12.39
N MET A 226 -13.67 15.64 -13.42
CA MET A 226 -12.93 16.89 -13.73
C MET A 226 -11.44 16.71 -14.09
N GLN A 227 -10.89 15.50 -14.09
CA GLN A 227 -9.52 15.27 -14.51
C GLN A 227 -9.43 15.20 -16.04
N THR A 228 -8.83 16.22 -16.63
CA THR A 228 -8.49 16.23 -18.06
C THR A 228 -7.17 15.50 -18.30
N MET A 229 -6.89 15.16 -19.57
CA MET A 229 -5.59 14.62 -19.96
C MET A 229 -4.43 15.56 -19.58
N GLU A 230 -4.63 16.88 -19.73
CA GLU A 230 -3.64 17.88 -19.35
C GLU A 230 -3.33 17.83 -17.84
N ARG A 231 -4.35 17.74 -16.98
CA ARG A 231 -4.19 17.61 -15.51
C ARG A 231 -3.48 16.30 -15.15
N TRP A 232 -3.82 15.20 -15.83
CA TRP A 232 -3.15 13.92 -15.63
C TRP A 232 -1.67 13.98 -16.02
N LEU A 233 -1.34 14.55 -17.16
CA LEU A 233 0.04 14.73 -17.59
C LEU A 233 0.82 15.66 -16.65
N ALA A 234 0.17 16.67 -16.07
CA ALA A 234 0.77 17.54 -15.05
C ALA A 234 1.09 16.78 -13.76
N ASP A 235 0.25 15.81 -13.36
CA ASP A 235 0.53 14.92 -12.23
C ASP A 235 1.80 14.08 -12.48
N ILE A 236 1.90 13.45 -13.66
CA ILE A 236 3.08 12.67 -14.07
C ILE A 236 4.33 13.54 -14.12
N ALA A 237 4.25 14.73 -14.75
CA ALA A 237 5.37 15.66 -14.84
C ALA A 237 5.83 16.14 -13.44
N THR A 238 4.89 16.32 -12.50
CA THR A 238 5.21 16.68 -11.12
C THR A 238 5.97 15.55 -10.44
N ALA A 239 5.49 14.31 -10.51
CA ALA A 239 6.18 13.14 -9.95
C ALA A 239 7.60 12.98 -10.51
N GLN A 240 7.75 13.15 -11.84
CA GLN A 240 9.04 13.11 -12.51
C GLN A 240 9.99 14.24 -12.04
N SER A 241 9.47 15.45 -11.91
CA SER A 241 10.27 16.63 -11.48
C SER A 241 10.80 16.48 -10.05
N LEU A 242 10.04 15.78 -9.19
CA LEU A 242 10.44 15.46 -7.82
C LEU A 242 11.46 14.32 -7.76
N LYS A 243 11.75 13.64 -8.88
CA LYS A 243 12.69 12.51 -8.93
C LYS A 243 12.34 11.43 -7.90
N LEU A 244 11.04 11.12 -7.79
CA LEU A 244 10.57 10.02 -6.95
C LEU A 244 11.11 8.68 -7.49
N ASP A 245 11.29 7.72 -6.61
CA ASP A 245 11.79 6.39 -6.99
C ASP A 245 10.78 5.60 -7.83
N GLY A 246 9.49 5.95 -7.76
CA GLY A 246 8.46 5.37 -8.60
C GLY A 246 7.09 6.02 -8.42
N ALA A 247 6.18 5.63 -9.29
CA ALA A 247 4.77 5.97 -9.20
C ALA A 247 3.92 4.79 -9.66
N ASP A 248 2.95 4.40 -8.84
CA ASP A 248 1.94 3.41 -9.19
C ASP A 248 0.70 4.12 -9.72
N CYS A 249 0.31 3.82 -10.98
CA CYS A 249 -0.78 4.50 -11.66
C CYS A 249 -2.01 3.58 -11.74
N TYR A 250 -3.09 3.97 -11.07
CA TYR A 250 -4.32 3.20 -10.99
C TYR A 250 -5.46 3.86 -11.76
N GLN A 251 -6.27 3.06 -12.44
CA GLN A 251 -7.55 3.54 -12.95
C GLN A 251 -8.54 3.72 -11.80
N LEU A 252 -9.28 4.84 -11.80
CA LEU A 252 -10.38 5.02 -10.86
C LEU A 252 -11.40 3.88 -11.01
N ASN A 253 -11.65 3.16 -9.93
CA ASN A 253 -12.73 2.19 -9.83
C ASN A 253 -13.85 2.76 -8.97
N VAL A 254 -15.04 2.89 -9.56
CA VAL A 254 -16.22 3.35 -8.83
C VAL A 254 -16.96 2.13 -8.27
N TYR A 255 -16.77 1.87 -6.98
CA TYR A 255 -17.46 0.78 -6.29
C TYR A 255 -18.84 1.22 -5.82
N ARG A 256 -19.84 0.36 -5.96
CA ARG A 256 -21.27 0.65 -5.67
C ARG A 256 -21.53 1.17 -4.24
N ASN A 257 -20.69 0.80 -3.29
CA ASN A 257 -20.82 1.16 -1.88
C ASN A 257 -20.03 2.42 -1.49
N THR A 258 -19.33 3.06 -2.42
CA THR A 258 -18.57 4.29 -2.15
C THR A 258 -19.45 5.53 -2.19
N PRO A 259 -19.08 6.61 -1.47
CA PRO A 259 -19.76 7.90 -1.59
C PRO A 259 -19.77 8.45 -3.02
N LEU A 260 -18.69 8.25 -3.78
CA LEU A 260 -18.59 8.69 -5.16
C LEU A 260 -19.63 8.04 -6.09
N ALA A 261 -19.99 6.79 -5.85
CA ALA A 261 -21.00 6.09 -6.64
C ALA A 261 -22.43 6.59 -6.34
N LYS A 262 -22.62 7.31 -5.23
CA LYS A 262 -23.91 7.85 -4.79
C LYS A 262 -24.08 9.33 -5.16
N ALA A 263 -23.00 10.01 -5.51
CA ALA A 263 -22.98 11.39 -5.97
C ALA A 263 -23.26 11.50 -7.47
#